data_da6f75bfc641bda4b35c82d2d5c9343c
#
_entry.id   da6f75bfc641bda4b35c82d2d5c9343c
#
_cell.length_a   1.000
_cell.length_b   1.000
_cell.length_c   1.000
_cell.angle_alpha   90.00
_cell.angle_beta   90.00
_cell.angle_gamma   90.00
#
_symmetry.space_group_name_H-M   'P 1'
#
loop_
_entity.id
_entity.type
_entity.pdbx_description
1 polymer ?
#
loop_
_entity_poly.entity_id
_entity_poly.type
_entity_poly.pdbx_seq_one_letter_code
_entity_poly.pdbx_strand_id
1 'polypeptide(L)'
;MDKIVQVAKARGFVYPGSEIYGGLANTWDYGNLGVELKNNVKRAWWKKFIQENPYNVGVDCAILMNPQTWVASGHLGGFSDPLMDCKECHERFRADKLIEDFAQENNIELDGSVDGWSNEKMVDFIESHNIPCPSCGKHNFTDIRQFNLMFKTFQGVTEDAKNTVYLRPETAQGIFVNFKNVQRTSRKKIPFGIGQIGKSFRNEITPGNFTFRTREFEQMELEFFCEPGTDLEWFQYWRAFCRDWLLSLGIKEDEMRLRDHSAEELCFYSKGTTDIEFLFPFGWGELWGIADRTDYDLTQHQNVSGQDMTYFDDTKGEKYIPYVIEPVSYTHLRAHETLR
;
A
#
# COMPACT_ATOMS: atom_id res chain seq x y z
N MET A 1 14.86 -6.73 -16.76
CA MET A 1 14.12 -5.47 -16.60
C MET A 1 14.32 -4.54 -17.80
N ASP A 2 15.53 -4.21 -18.23
CA ASP A 2 15.82 -3.18 -19.25
C ASP A 2 15.12 -3.38 -20.59
N LYS A 3 15.03 -4.62 -21.08
CA LYS A 3 14.26 -4.93 -22.32
C LYS A 3 12.78 -4.57 -22.20
N ILE A 4 12.17 -4.81 -21.05
CA ILE A 4 10.75 -4.47 -20.79
C ILE A 4 10.56 -2.96 -20.81
N VAL A 5 11.43 -2.23 -20.11
CA VAL A 5 11.42 -0.75 -20.06
C VAL A 5 11.58 -0.17 -21.48
N GLN A 6 12.55 -0.68 -22.25
CA GLN A 6 12.78 -0.23 -23.63
C GLN A 6 11.55 -0.48 -24.52
N VAL A 7 10.96 -1.68 -24.46
CA VAL A 7 9.77 -2.01 -25.25
C VAL A 7 8.58 -1.16 -24.80
N ALA A 8 8.37 -0.99 -23.50
CA ALA A 8 7.29 -0.17 -22.96
C ALA A 8 7.35 1.28 -23.46
N LYS A 9 8.56 1.88 -23.44
CA LYS A 9 8.80 3.24 -23.98
C LYS A 9 8.58 3.29 -25.48
N ALA A 10 9.21 2.38 -26.22
CA ALA A 10 9.17 2.37 -27.70
C ALA A 10 7.75 2.14 -28.25
N ARG A 11 6.90 1.44 -27.49
CA ARG A 11 5.52 1.13 -27.89
C ARG A 11 4.47 2.10 -27.31
N GLY A 12 4.88 3.11 -26.54
CA GLY A 12 3.96 4.09 -25.98
C GLY A 12 3.10 3.57 -24.84
N PHE A 13 3.63 2.61 -24.06
CA PHE A 13 3.01 2.23 -22.81
C PHE A 13 3.32 3.23 -21.70
N VAL A 14 4.57 3.63 -21.58
CA VAL A 14 5.00 4.63 -20.60
C VAL A 14 6.07 5.56 -21.18
N TYR A 15 6.17 6.76 -20.60
CA TYR A 15 7.24 7.71 -20.86
C TYR A 15 7.81 8.17 -19.52
N PRO A 16 9.10 8.59 -19.44
CA PRO A 16 9.60 9.29 -18.26
C PRO A 16 8.78 10.55 -18.01
N GLY A 17 8.31 10.75 -16.79
CA GLY A 17 7.52 11.91 -16.45
C GLY A 17 8.30 13.20 -16.65
N SER A 18 7.77 14.17 -17.40
CA SER A 18 8.41 15.46 -17.70
C SER A 18 9.77 15.34 -18.42
N GLU A 19 9.90 14.37 -19.33
CA GLU A 19 11.17 14.02 -20.01
C GLU A 19 11.87 15.21 -20.68
N ILE A 20 11.11 16.13 -21.26
CA ILE A 20 11.66 17.34 -21.93
C ILE A 20 12.45 18.27 -21.00
N TYR A 21 12.26 18.13 -19.68
CA TYR A 21 13.00 18.87 -18.65
C TYR A 21 14.03 18.01 -17.92
N GLY A 22 14.40 16.85 -18.48
CA GLY A 22 15.33 15.89 -17.87
C GLY A 22 14.64 14.85 -16.97
N GLY A 23 13.32 14.89 -16.88
CA GLY A 23 12.54 13.96 -16.09
C GLY A 23 12.53 14.23 -14.58
N LEU A 24 11.73 13.49 -13.87
CA LEU A 24 11.72 13.39 -12.41
C LEU A 24 11.94 11.93 -12.02
N ALA A 25 12.87 11.70 -11.09
CA ALA A 25 13.31 10.35 -10.74
C ALA A 25 12.13 9.41 -10.42
N ASN A 26 12.07 8.31 -11.16
CA ASN A 26 11.07 7.25 -11.07
C ASN A 26 9.61 7.74 -11.12
N THR A 27 9.36 8.75 -11.96
CA THR A 27 8.03 9.24 -12.32
C THR A 27 7.73 8.87 -13.76
N TRP A 28 6.55 8.31 -14.00
CA TRP A 28 6.17 7.75 -15.29
C TRP A 28 4.81 8.27 -15.73
N ASP A 29 4.74 8.72 -16.97
CA ASP A 29 3.48 9.03 -17.65
C ASP A 29 3.01 7.79 -18.42
N TYR A 30 1.72 7.46 -18.31
CA TYR A 30 1.13 6.39 -19.14
C TYR A 30 0.83 6.94 -20.53
N GLY A 31 1.50 6.36 -21.52
CA GLY A 31 1.29 6.70 -22.94
C GLY A 31 -0.04 6.17 -23.47
N ASN A 32 -0.24 6.35 -24.78
CA ASN A 32 -1.50 6.01 -25.46
C ASN A 32 -1.92 4.52 -25.32
N LEU A 33 -0.97 3.57 -25.33
CA LEU A 33 -1.28 2.17 -25.07
C LEU A 33 -1.37 1.86 -23.57
N GLY A 34 -0.52 2.49 -22.77
CA GLY A 34 -0.50 2.27 -21.32
C GLY A 34 -1.78 2.72 -20.63
N VAL A 35 -2.34 3.87 -21.02
CA VAL A 35 -3.61 4.36 -20.46
C VAL A 35 -4.78 3.44 -20.80
N GLU A 36 -4.82 2.88 -22.02
CA GLU A 36 -5.86 1.92 -22.40
C GLU A 36 -5.75 0.62 -21.61
N LEU A 37 -4.54 0.09 -21.47
CA LEU A 37 -4.29 -1.09 -20.64
C LEU A 37 -4.73 -0.84 -19.18
N LYS A 38 -4.28 0.26 -18.58
CA LYS A 38 -4.64 0.64 -17.22
C LYS A 38 -6.15 0.78 -17.04
N ASN A 39 -6.84 1.43 -17.99
CA ASN A 39 -8.29 1.58 -17.94
C ASN A 39 -9.02 0.23 -18.11
N ASN A 40 -8.48 -0.69 -18.92
CA ASN A 40 -9.04 -2.05 -19.05
C ASN A 40 -8.96 -2.81 -17.72
N VAL A 41 -7.82 -2.75 -17.03
CA VAL A 41 -7.65 -3.36 -15.71
C VAL A 41 -8.63 -2.78 -14.70
N LYS A 42 -8.75 -1.45 -14.62
CA LYS A 42 -9.69 -0.78 -13.71
C LYS A 42 -11.14 -1.17 -14.01
N ARG A 43 -11.54 -1.21 -15.28
CA ARG A 43 -12.89 -1.64 -15.69
C ARG A 43 -13.17 -3.09 -15.32
N ALA A 44 -12.20 -3.99 -15.53
CA ALA A 44 -12.33 -5.40 -15.19
C ALA A 44 -12.47 -5.59 -13.68
N TRP A 45 -11.65 -4.89 -12.88
CA TRP A 45 -11.76 -4.90 -11.43
C TRP A 45 -13.11 -4.36 -10.96
N TRP A 46 -13.51 -3.16 -11.42
CA TRP A 46 -14.76 -2.53 -11.03
C TRP A 46 -15.96 -3.40 -11.35
N LYS A 47 -15.95 -4.00 -12.56
CA LYS A 47 -17.00 -4.94 -12.97
C LYS A 47 -17.06 -6.13 -12.01
N LYS A 48 -15.93 -6.78 -11.73
CA LYS A 48 -15.89 -8.01 -10.94
C LYS A 48 -16.16 -7.79 -9.47
N PHE A 49 -15.51 -6.77 -8.88
CA PHE A 49 -15.54 -6.52 -7.45
C PHE A 49 -16.75 -5.68 -7.00
N ILE A 50 -17.26 -4.80 -7.86
CA ILE A 50 -18.34 -3.88 -7.49
C ILE A 50 -19.67 -4.23 -8.19
N GLN A 51 -19.67 -4.35 -9.51
CA GLN A 51 -20.93 -4.48 -10.26
C GLN A 51 -21.52 -5.88 -10.22
N GLU A 52 -20.71 -6.91 -10.33
CA GLU A 52 -21.11 -8.33 -10.31
C GLU A 52 -21.21 -8.90 -8.88
N ASN A 53 -20.59 -8.25 -7.90
CA ASN A 53 -20.60 -8.72 -6.53
C ASN A 53 -21.82 -8.18 -5.77
N PRO A 54 -22.68 -9.03 -5.21
CA PRO A 54 -23.94 -8.60 -4.57
C PRO A 54 -23.71 -7.85 -3.24
N TYR A 55 -22.56 -8.00 -2.63
CA TYR A 55 -22.23 -7.36 -1.35
C TYR A 55 -21.73 -5.93 -1.51
N ASN A 56 -21.04 -5.61 -2.60
CA ASN A 56 -20.20 -4.43 -2.68
C ASN A 56 -20.90 -3.23 -3.31
N VAL A 57 -20.42 -2.04 -2.95
CA VAL A 57 -20.75 -0.74 -3.55
C VAL A 57 -19.46 0.05 -3.78
N GLY A 58 -19.52 1.06 -4.62
CA GLY A 58 -18.35 1.89 -4.92
C GLY A 58 -18.46 3.30 -4.36
N VAL A 59 -17.29 3.91 -4.11
CA VAL A 59 -17.14 5.33 -3.77
C VAL A 59 -15.97 5.93 -4.56
N ASP A 60 -15.92 7.26 -4.61
CA ASP A 60 -14.77 8.03 -5.06
C ASP A 60 -14.52 9.16 -4.07
N CYS A 61 -13.58 8.96 -3.15
CA CYS A 61 -13.31 9.89 -2.07
C CYS A 61 -12.22 10.91 -2.48
N ALA A 62 -12.30 12.10 -1.91
CA ALA A 62 -11.31 13.15 -2.14
C ALA A 62 -9.90 12.72 -1.74
N ILE A 63 -8.89 13.17 -2.49
CA ILE A 63 -7.47 12.99 -2.14
C ILE A 63 -7.10 13.81 -0.91
N LEU A 64 -7.56 15.07 -0.88
CA LEU A 64 -7.35 15.97 0.25
C LEU A 64 -8.43 15.72 1.29
N MET A 65 -8.02 15.34 2.48
CA MET A 65 -8.91 15.05 3.60
C MET A 65 -8.50 15.85 4.84
N ASN A 66 -9.39 15.94 5.80
CA ASN A 66 -9.08 16.56 7.08
C ASN A 66 -7.85 15.86 7.71
N PRO A 67 -6.81 16.61 8.15
CA PRO A 67 -5.61 16.03 8.74
C PRO A 67 -5.87 15.10 9.94
N GLN A 68 -6.99 15.27 10.67
CA GLN A 68 -7.38 14.37 11.76
C GLN A 68 -7.64 12.93 11.29
N THR A 69 -7.97 12.73 10.02
CA THR A 69 -8.04 11.39 9.42
C THR A 69 -6.72 10.66 9.54
N TRP A 70 -5.61 11.36 9.30
CA TRP A 70 -4.26 10.80 9.36
C TRP A 70 -3.71 10.68 10.78
N VAL A 71 -4.24 11.45 11.72
CA VAL A 71 -4.00 11.26 13.15
C VAL A 71 -4.69 9.97 13.62
N ALA A 72 -5.98 9.81 13.27
CA ALA A 72 -6.77 8.63 13.66
C ALA A 72 -6.16 7.33 13.12
N SER A 73 -5.79 7.30 11.85
CA SER A 73 -5.20 6.13 11.20
C SER A 73 -3.73 5.86 11.60
N GLY A 74 -3.09 6.76 12.36
CA GLY A 74 -1.70 6.63 12.78
C GLY A 74 -0.64 7.03 11.75
N HIS A 75 -1.02 7.41 10.52
CA HIS A 75 -0.07 7.76 9.47
C HIS A 75 0.83 8.96 9.81
N LEU A 76 0.34 9.95 10.55
CA LEU A 76 1.18 11.08 10.96
C LEU A 76 2.22 10.70 12.02
N GLY A 77 1.94 9.69 12.82
CA GLY A 77 2.82 9.25 13.90
C GLY A 77 3.78 8.12 13.55
N GLY A 78 3.38 7.18 12.68
CA GLY A 78 4.07 5.91 12.49
C GLY A 78 4.38 5.54 11.04
N PHE A 79 3.87 6.27 10.05
CA PHE A 79 4.13 5.96 8.65
C PHE A 79 5.47 6.56 8.19
N SER A 80 6.57 5.93 8.61
CA SER A 80 7.92 6.44 8.40
C SER A 80 8.91 5.32 8.11
N ASP A 81 9.92 5.63 7.31
CA ASP A 81 11.06 4.76 7.04
C ASP A 81 12.28 5.17 7.88
N PRO A 82 13.10 4.19 8.35
CA PRO A 82 14.35 4.46 9.02
C PRO A 82 15.40 4.93 8.01
N LEU A 83 15.75 6.21 8.06
CA LEU A 83 16.63 6.87 7.10
C LEU A 83 18.00 7.15 7.68
N MET A 84 19.06 6.83 6.94
CA MET A 84 20.44 7.20 7.24
C MET A 84 21.17 7.69 5.99
N ASP A 85 22.18 8.56 6.18
CA ASP A 85 23.00 9.09 5.10
C ASP A 85 24.44 8.57 5.27
N CYS A 86 25.13 8.25 4.18
CA CYS A 86 26.57 8.04 4.19
C CYS A 86 27.26 9.40 4.35
N LYS A 87 28.12 9.58 5.37
CA LYS A 87 28.83 10.85 5.61
C LYS A 87 29.92 11.15 4.57
N GLU A 88 30.33 10.15 3.79
CA GLU A 88 31.39 10.29 2.80
C GLU A 88 30.88 10.68 1.40
N CYS A 89 29.86 9.96 0.89
CA CYS A 89 29.34 10.23 -0.45
C CYS A 89 28.00 10.97 -0.43
N HIS A 90 27.42 11.20 0.75
CA HIS A 90 26.14 11.87 0.97
C HIS A 90 24.92 11.15 0.36
N GLU A 91 25.10 9.90 -0.06
CA GLU A 91 24.00 9.07 -0.53
C GLU A 91 23.13 8.61 0.64
N ARG A 92 21.84 8.46 0.35
CA ARG A 92 20.78 8.23 1.32
C ARG A 92 20.23 6.83 1.20
N PHE A 93 20.04 6.15 2.35
CA PHE A 93 19.61 4.76 2.40
C PHE A 93 18.50 4.56 3.45
N ARG A 94 17.66 3.57 3.21
CA ARG A 94 16.84 2.97 4.26
C ARG A 94 17.71 1.97 5.02
N ALA A 95 17.78 2.12 6.34
CA ALA A 95 18.61 1.27 7.20
C ALA A 95 18.14 -0.18 7.20
N ASP A 96 16.83 -0.40 7.22
CA ASP A 96 16.22 -1.73 7.13
C ASP A 96 16.60 -2.45 5.83
N LYS A 97 16.50 -1.78 4.68
CA LYS A 97 16.86 -2.37 3.39
C LYS A 97 18.38 -2.63 3.26
N LEU A 98 19.19 -1.74 3.79
CA LEU A 98 20.65 -1.93 3.82
C LEU A 98 21.03 -3.21 4.59
N ILE A 99 20.31 -3.48 5.69
CA ILE A 99 20.50 -4.70 6.49
C ILE A 99 20.02 -5.94 5.74
N GLU A 100 18.81 -5.89 5.17
CA GLU A 100 18.21 -7.01 4.42
C GLU A 100 19.08 -7.42 3.22
N ASP A 101 19.48 -6.43 2.41
CA ASP A 101 20.32 -6.67 1.21
C ASP A 101 21.68 -7.30 1.61
N PHE A 102 22.33 -6.74 2.65
CA PHE A 102 23.58 -7.27 3.15
C PHE A 102 23.45 -8.69 3.72
N ALA A 103 22.38 -8.95 4.48
CA ALA A 103 22.12 -10.27 5.05
C ALA A 103 21.85 -11.31 3.95
N GLN A 104 21.09 -10.94 2.92
CA GLN A 104 20.84 -11.79 1.77
C GLN A 104 22.13 -12.13 1.01
N GLU A 105 22.95 -11.12 0.72
CA GLU A 105 24.22 -11.31 0.00
C GLU A 105 25.23 -12.20 0.77
N ASN A 106 25.20 -12.13 2.09
CA ASN A 106 26.12 -12.87 2.96
C ASN A 106 25.51 -14.13 3.58
N ASN A 107 24.28 -14.51 3.22
CA ASN A 107 23.53 -15.65 3.77
C ASN A 107 23.43 -15.60 5.30
N ILE A 108 23.17 -14.43 5.87
CA ILE A 108 22.96 -14.23 7.30
C ILE A 108 21.47 -14.39 7.60
N GLU A 109 21.15 -15.24 8.55
CA GLU A 109 19.78 -15.41 9.03
C GLU A 109 19.42 -14.25 9.96
N LEU A 110 18.33 -13.54 9.65
CA LEU A 110 17.84 -12.42 10.44
C LEU A 110 16.82 -12.89 11.47
N ASP A 111 16.81 -12.24 12.61
CA ASP A 111 15.83 -12.46 13.68
C ASP A 111 14.54 -11.69 13.34
N GLY A 112 13.67 -12.31 12.57
CA GLY A 112 12.41 -11.73 12.09
C GLY A 112 12.56 -10.66 11.02
N SER A 113 11.49 -9.90 10.78
CA SER A 113 11.50 -8.76 9.85
C SER A 113 12.25 -7.57 10.43
N VAL A 114 13.13 -6.97 9.63
CA VAL A 114 13.90 -5.77 10.03
C VAL A 114 13.02 -4.55 10.23
N ASP A 115 11.88 -4.48 9.56
CA ASP A 115 10.90 -3.37 9.71
C ASP A 115 10.40 -3.23 11.16
N GLY A 116 10.40 -4.32 11.95
CA GLY A 116 10.01 -4.31 13.36
C GLY A 116 11.15 -3.98 14.34
N TRP A 117 12.38 -3.78 13.85
CA TRP A 117 13.52 -3.52 14.73
C TRP A 117 13.54 -2.08 15.24
N SER A 118 14.07 -1.88 16.46
CA SER A 118 14.38 -0.53 16.93
C SER A 118 15.56 0.08 16.17
N ASN A 119 15.62 1.42 16.15
CA ASN A 119 16.75 2.12 15.52
C ASN A 119 18.09 1.69 16.12
N GLU A 120 18.15 1.46 17.43
CA GLU A 120 19.35 1.01 18.15
C GLU A 120 19.78 -0.37 17.65
N LYS A 121 18.83 -1.34 17.52
CA LYS A 121 19.13 -2.69 17.00
C LYS A 121 19.63 -2.64 15.57
N MET A 122 19.07 -1.77 14.72
CA MET A 122 19.55 -1.57 13.34
C MET A 122 20.97 -1.00 13.30
N VAL A 123 21.26 0.02 14.11
CA VAL A 123 22.61 0.62 14.19
C VAL A 123 23.62 -0.42 14.68
N ASP A 124 23.32 -1.14 15.76
CA ASP A 124 24.18 -2.18 16.32
C ASP A 124 24.48 -3.29 15.29
N PHE A 125 23.50 -3.68 14.49
CA PHE A 125 23.68 -4.66 13.44
C PHE A 125 24.61 -4.13 12.31
N ILE A 126 24.38 -2.90 11.85
CA ILE A 126 25.18 -2.25 10.81
C ILE A 126 26.65 -2.12 11.26
N GLU A 127 26.86 -1.69 12.50
CA GLU A 127 28.20 -1.52 13.06
C GLU A 127 28.91 -2.87 13.32
N SER A 128 28.23 -3.83 13.95
CA SER A 128 28.82 -5.15 14.27
C SER A 128 29.19 -5.97 13.05
N HIS A 129 28.43 -5.85 11.96
CA HIS A 129 28.73 -6.52 10.68
C HIS A 129 29.57 -5.66 9.75
N ASN A 130 29.93 -4.45 10.17
CA ASN A 130 30.73 -3.51 9.38
C ASN A 130 30.16 -3.34 7.96
N ILE A 131 28.85 -3.09 7.86
CA ILE A 131 28.14 -3.00 6.57
C ILE A 131 28.66 -1.81 5.77
N PRO A 132 29.15 -2.01 4.52
CA PRO A 132 29.65 -0.92 3.70
C PRO A 132 28.53 -0.13 3.05
N CYS A 133 28.77 1.14 2.79
CA CYS A 133 27.92 1.95 1.92
C CYS A 133 27.90 1.34 0.50
N PRO A 134 26.75 1.00 -0.05
CA PRO A 134 26.64 0.41 -1.39
C PRO A 134 27.24 1.29 -2.51
N SER A 135 27.26 2.61 -2.31
CA SER A 135 27.74 3.56 -3.32
C SER A 135 29.25 3.80 -3.27
N CYS A 136 29.86 3.88 -2.08
CA CYS A 136 31.27 4.25 -1.96
C CYS A 136 32.14 3.27 -1.17
N GLY A 137 31.55 2.21 -0.61
CA GLY A 137 32.24 1.17 0.15
C GLY A 137 32.75 1.60 1.53
N LYS A 138 32.43 2.81 2.02
CA LYS A 138 32.82 3.30 3.33
C LYS A 138 31.82 2.91 4.41
N HIS A 139 32.24 2.90 5.67
CA HIS A 139 31.44 2.47 6.83
C HIS A 139 31.10 3.64 7.77
N ASN A 140 30.76 4.79 7.23
CA ASN A 140 30.54 6.01 8.00
C ASN A 140 29.15 6.57 7.72
N PHE A 141 28.20 6.22 8.58
CA PHE A 141 26.80 6.63 8.46
C PHE A 141 26.39 7.64 9.52
N THR A 142 25.32 8.38 9.27
CA THR A 142 24.63 9.19 10.28
C THR A 142 23.79 8.30 11.18
N ASP A 143 23.31 8.87 12.29
CA ASP A 143 22.26 8.24 13.07
C ASP A 143 21.00 8.03 12.22
N ILE A 144 20.21 7.00 12.58
CA ILE A 144 18.93 6.72 11.95
C ILE A 144 17.90 7.76 12.40
N ARG A 145 17.23 8.37 11.42
CA ARG A 145 16.10 9.27 11.64
C ARG A 145 14.85 8.74 10.97
N GLN A 146 13.71 8.89 11.59
CA GLN A 146 12.43 8.52 10.99
C GLN A 146 12.01 9.56 9.96
N PHE A 147 11.72 9.11 8.75
CA PHE A 147 11.26 9.95 7.65
C PHE A 147 9.80 9.61 7.31
N ASN A 148 8.87 10.51 7.64
CA ASN A 148 7.46 10.30 7.33
C ASN A 148 7.22 10.36 5.82
N LEU A 149 6.54 9.34 5.30
CA LEU A 149 6.29 9.15 3.86
C LEU A 149 5.12 9.97 3.31
N MET A 150 4.40 10.71 4.14
CA MET A 150 3.29 11.53 3.66
C MET A 150 3.77 12.78 2.93
N PHE A 151 3.28 13.00 1.72
CA PHE A 151 3.44 14.29 1.04
C PHE A 151 2.63 15.36 1.75
N LYS A 152 3.31 16.40 2.18
CA LYS A 152 2.75 17.57 2.84
C LYS A 152 2.54 18.70 1.84
N THR A 153 1.40 19.38 1.94
CA THR A 153 1.09 20.59 1.17
C THR A 153 0.25 21.54 2.02
N PHE A 154 -0.19 22.67 1.45
CA PHE A 154 -0.92 23.68 2.17
C PHE A 154 -2.20 24.04 1.43
N GLN A 155 -3.25 24.33 2.19
CA GLN A 155 -4.52 24.85 1.69
C GLN A 155 -4.62 26.35 2.01
N GLY A 156 -4.95 27.17 1.02
CA GLY A 156 -5.03 28.63 1.19
C GLY A 156 -3.73 29.35 0.84
N VAL A 157 -3.58 30.57 1.35
CA VAL A 157 -2.52 31.49 0.92
C VAL A 157 -1.28 31.50 1.83
N THR A 158 -1.35 30.86 2.99
CA THR A 158 -0.25 30.83 3.97
C THR A 158 0.24 29.40 4.21
N GLU A 159 1.55 29.24 4.25
CA GLU A 159 2.23 27.99 4.53
C GLU A 159 2.49 27.85 6.03
N ASP A 160 1.44 27.57 6.79
CA ASP A 160 1.50 27.42 8.24
C ASP A 160 0.87 26.08 8.71
N ALA A 161 1.02 25.78 10.00
CA ALA A 161 0.53 24.53 10.59
C ALA A 161 -0.99 24.37 10.47
N LYS A 162 -1.76 25.47 10.46
CA LYS A 162 -3.23 25.41 10.40
C LYS A 162 -3.72 25.08 9.00
N ASN A 163 -2.94 25.45 7.98
CA ASN A 163 -3.26 25.24 6.58
C ASN A 163 -2.59 23.98 6.01
N THR A 164 -1.85 23.24 6.84
CA THR A 164 -1.19 22.00 6.41
C THR A 164 -2.23 20.92 6.12
N VAL A 165 -2.14 20.34 4.93
CA VAL A 165 -2.87 19.17 4.48
C VAL A 165 -1.91 18.17 3.85
N TYR A 166 -2.37 16.95 3.66
CA TYR A 166 -1.54 15.86 3.15
C TYR A 166 -2.19 15.23 1.93
N LEU A 167 -1.37 14.78 0.97
CA LEU A 167 -1.84 13.88 -0.07
C LEU A 167 -2.02 12.49 0.54
N ARG A 168 -3.17 11.86 0.29
CA ARG A 168 -3.48 10.55 0.89
C ARG A 168 -2.44 9.49 0.49
N PRO A 169 -1.88 8.71 1.44
CA PRO A 169 -0.94 7.63 1.17
C PRO A 169 -1.62 6.32 0.78
N GLU A 170 -2.95 6.24 0.97
CA GLU A 170 -3.80 5.10 0.65
C GLU A 170 -5.25 5.54 0.41
N THR A 171 -6.03 4.67 -0.22
CA THR A 171 -7.46 4.92 -0.48
C THR A 171 -8.37 4.43 0.63
N ALA A 172 -7.90 3.55 1.54
CA ALA A 172 -8.66 2.94 2.63
C ALA A 172 -9.35 3.97 3.53
N GLN A 173 -8.63 4.99 3.98
CA GLN A 173 -9.15 5.93 4.97
C GLN A 173 -10.34 6.74 4.46
N GLY A 174 -10.40 7.02 3.15
CA GLY A 174 -11.58 7.61 2.52
C GLY A 174 -12.82 6.73 2.63
N ILE A 175 -12.64 5.42 2.60
CA ILE A 175 -13.72 4.44 2.76
C ILE A 175 -14.18 4.43 4.23
N PHE A 176 -13.26 4.33 5.18
CA PHE A 176 -13.61 4.28 6.62
C PHE A 176 -14.37 5.51 7.10
N VAL A 177 -13.91 6.72 6.75
CA VAL A 177 -14.61 7.96 7.16
C VAL A 177 -16.00 8.10 6.52
N ASN A 178 -16.26 7.40 5.42
CA ASN A 178 -17.56 7.37 4.74
C ASN A 178 -18.42 6.13 5.07
N PHE A 179 -17.95 5.23 5.93
CA PHE A 179 -18.67 4.00 6.26
C PHE A 179 -20.15 4.25 6.60
N LYS A 180 -20.45 5.14 7.54
CA LYS A 180 -21.82 5.46 7.96
C LYS A 180 -22.65 6.11 6.84
N ASN A 181 -22.02 6.97 6.03
CA ASN A 181 -22.67 7.61 4.89
C ASN A 181 -23.11 6.58 3.86
N VAL A 182 -22.20 5.69 3.49
CA VAL A 182 -22.47 4.64 2.51
C VAL A 182 -23.48 3.63 3.03
N GLN A 183 -23.31 3.14 4.27
CA GLN A 183 -24.26 2.22 4.90
C GLN A 183 -25.69 2.78 4.91
N ARG A 184 -25.85 4.04 5.30
CA ARG A 184 -27.17 4.71 5.35
C ARG A 184 -27.78 4.91 3.97
N THR A 185 -27.00 5.35 2.98
CA THR A 185 -27.51 5.70 1.65
C THR A 185 -27.76 4.48 0.77
N SER A 186 -26.90 3.45 0.88
CA SER A 186 -27.05 2.19 0.15
C SER A 186 -28.03 1.21 0.82
N ARG A 187 -28.34 1.43 2.12
CA ARG A 187 -29.15 0.53 2.97
C ARG A 187 -28.57 -0.90 3.02
N LYS A 188 -27.27 -1.04 2.81
CA LYS A 188 -26.61 -2.35 2.91
C LYS A 188 -26.59 -2.84 4.36
N LYS A 189 -26.80 -4.14 4.51
CA LYS A 189 -26.59 -4.87 5.77
C LYS A 189 -25.24 -5.57 5.72
N ILE A 190 -24.62 -5.78 6.88
CA ILE A 190 -23.40 -6.58 7.00
C ILE A 190 -23.73 -8.04 6.68
N PRO A 191 -22.92 -8.76 5.87
CA PRO A 191 -21.64 -8.26 5.31
C PRO A 191 -21.82 -7.41 4.05
N PHE A 192 -21.01 -6.35 3.91
CA PHE A 192 -20.93 -5.60 2.67
C PHE A 192 -19.56 -4.92 2.51
N GLY A 193 -19.17 -4.66 1.26
CA GLY A 193 -17.93 -4.00 0.94
C GLY A 193 -18.11 -2.63 0.30
N ILE A 194 -17.12 -1.76 0.49
CA ILE A 194 -17.02 -0.46 -0.17
C ILE A 194 -15.69 -0.43 -0.92
N GLY A 195 -15.75 -0.31 -2.24
CA GLY A 195 -14.55 -0.29 -3.08
C GLY A 195 -14.30 1.08 -3.71
N GLN A 196 -13.02 1.35 -3.94
CA GLN A 196 -12.55 2.59 -4.56
C GLN A 196 -11.38 2.30 -5.49
N ILE A 197 -11.32 3.04 -6.59
CA ILE A 197 -10.10 3.17 -7.42
C ILE A 197 -9.64 4.61 -7.31
N GLY A 198 -8.39 4.82 -6.91
CA GLY A 198 -7.92 6.19 -6.76
C GLY A 198 -6.42 6.33 -6.61
N LYS A 199 -5.94 7.54 -6.88
CA LYS A 199 -4.55 7.95 -6.70
C LYS A 199 -4.18 7.99 -5.23
N SER A 200 -2.96 7.52 -4.94
CA SER A 200 -2.29 7.60 -3.64
C SER A 200 -0.84 8.05 -3.82
N PHE A 201 -0.25 8.58 -2.75
CA PHE A 201 1.04 9.26 -2.81
C PHE A 201 1.90 8.88 -1.60
N ARG A 202 3.10 8.36 -1.86
CA ARG A 202 4.08 8.05 -0.81
C ARG A 202 5.42 8.65 -1.19
N ASN A 203 5.98 9.48 -0.34
CA ASN A 203 7.27 10.12 -0.59
C ASN A 203 8.42 9.12 -0.38
N GLU A 204 8.41 8.07 -1.20
CA GLU A 204 9.38 6.98 -1.15
C GLU A 204 10.82 7.48 -1.23
N ILE A 205 11.67 6.98 -0.33
CA ILE A 205 13.10 7.34 -0.27
C ILE A 205 13.83 6.68 -1.45
N THR A 206 13.55 5.41 -1.69
CA THR A 206 14.17 4.59 -2.74
C THR A 206 13.13 4.07 -3.73
N PRO A 207 12.51 4.95 -4.55
CA PRO A 207 11.63 4.48 -5.61
C PRO A 207 12.45 3.70 -6.64
N GLY A 208 11.87 2.66 -7.24
CA GLY A 208 12.64 1.81 -8.13
C GLY A 208 11.82 0.75 -8.86
N ASN A 209 12.55 -0.15 -9.53
CA ASN A 209 11.96 -1.26 -10.28
C ASN A 209 10.90 -0.82 -11.28
N PHE A 210 11.22 0.22 -12.08
CA PHE A 210 10.32 0.78 -13.08
C PHE A 210 9.04 1.35 -12.46
N THR A 211 7.84 0.84 -12.83
CA THR A 211 6.57 1.26 -12.24
C THR A 211 6.21 0.53 -10.94
N PHE A 212 7.06 -0.36 -10.43
CA PHE A 212 6.75 -1.17 -9.24
C PHE A 212 6.68 -0.33 -7.97
N ARG A 213 7.64 0.58 -7.75
CA ARG A 213 7.66 1.48 -6.58
C ARG A 213 7.83 2.93 -7.02
N THR A 214 6.72 3.65 -7.08
CA THR A 214 6.65 5.06 -7.50
C THR A 214 6.07 5.91 -6.38
N ARG A 215 6.31 7.22 -6.43
CA ARG A 215 5.78 8.17 -5.43
C ARG A 215 4.31 8.51 -5.63
N GLU A 216 3.83 8.40 -6.86
CA GLU A 216 2.44 8.56 -7.26
C GLU A 216 1.96 7.27 -7.92
N PHE A 217 0.93 6.67 -7.39
CA PHE A 217 0.38 5.40 -7.89
C PHE A 217 -1.14 5.39 -7.79
N GLU A 218 -1.79 4.34 -8.25
CA GLU A 218 -3.24 4.19 -8.16
C GLU A 218 -3.57 2.81 -7.59
N GLN A 219 -4.41 2.81 -6.55
CA GLN A 219 -4.89 1.61 -5.88
C GLN A 219 -6.30 1.25 -6.37
N MET A 220 -6.59 -0.05 -6.34
CA MET A 220 -7.92 -0.64 -6.41
C MET A 220 -8.12 -1.36 -5.08
N GLU A 221 -8.92 -0.79 -4.21
CA GLU A 221 -9.06 -1.18 -2.81
C GLU A 221 -10.51 -1.42 -2.43
N LEU A 222 -10.74 -2.45 -1.65
CA LEU A 222 -12.03 -2.81 -1.12
C LEU A 222 -11.90 -2.99 0.39
N GLU A 223 -12.78 -2.33 1.15
CA GLU A 223 -12.95 -2.59 2.58
C GLU A 223 -14.24 -3.37 2.76
N PHE A 224 -14.12 -4.63 3.15
CA PHE A 224 -15.25 -5.53 3.33
C PHE A 224 -15.59 -5.68 4.81
N PHE A 225 -16.71 -5.11 5.18
CA PHE A 225 -17.20 -5.07 6.56
C PHE A 225 -17.99 -6.35 6.87
N CYS A 226 -17.60 -7.04 7.93
CA CYS A 226 -18.23 -8.28 8.39
C CYS A 226 -18.49 -8.27 9.89
N GLU A 227 -19.29 -9.22 10.36
CA GLU A 227 -19.55 -9.41 11.77
C GLU A 227 -18.30 -9.94 12.47
N PRO A 228 -17.94 -9.40 13.68
CA PRO A 228 -16.86 -9.96 14.47
C PRO A 228 -17.03 -11.47 14.72
N GLY A 229 -15.96 -12.22 14.51
CA GLY A 229 -15.98 -13.69 14.61
C GLY A 229 -16.26 -14.42 13.30
N THR A 230 -16.70 -13.73 12.23
CA THR A 230 -16.82 -14.28 10.88
C THR A 230 -15.65 -13.86 9.96
N ASP A 231 -14.76 -13.05 10.48
CA ASP A 231 -13.62 -12.44 9.80
C ASP A 231 -12.71 -13.46 9.09
N LEU A 232 -12.35 -14.55 9.77
CA LEU A 232 -11.49 -15.58 9.19
C LEU A 232 -12.12 -16.30 7.98
N GLU A 233 -13.44 -16.52 7.99
CA GLU A 233 -14.14 -17.11 6.84
C GLU A 233 -14.12 -16.14 5.65
N TRP A 234 -14.38 -14.86 5.89
CA TRP A 234 -14.33 -13.84 4.86
C TRP A 234 -12.91 -13.56 4.36
N PHE A 235 -11.91 -13.66 5.23
CA PHE A 235 -10.51 -13.58 4.84
C PHE A 235 -10.14 -14.70 3.84
N GLN A 236 -10.53 -15.95 4.14
CA GLN A 236 -10.30 -17.06 3.19
C GLN A 236 -11.09 -16.89 1.89
N TYR A 237 -12.33 -16.39 1.97
CA TYR A 237 -13.13 -16.07 0.79
C TYR A 237 -12.42 -15.07 -0.13
N TRP A 238 -11.92 -13.96 0.42
CA TRP A 238 -11.26 -12.93 -0.38
C TRP A 238 -9.90 -13.37 -0.91
N ARG A 239 -9.13 -14.18 -0.17
CA ARG A 239 -7.91 -14.83 -0.67
C ARG A 239 -8.20 -15.66 -1.93
N ALA A 240 -9.18 -16.53 -1.88
CA ALA A 240 -9.58 -17.37 -3.02
C ALA A 240 -10.13 -16.50 -4.18
N PHE A 241 -11.01 -15.55 -3.87
CA PHE A 241 -11.62 -14.68 -4.87
C PHE A 241 -10.60 -13.86 -5.66
N CYS A 242 -9.64 -13.23 -4.98
CA CYS A 242 -8.58 -12.45 -5.61
C CYS A 242 -7.66 -13.32 -6.46
N ARG A 243 -7.22 -14.48 -5.94
CA ARG A 243 -6.41 -15.45 -6.68
C ARG A 243 -7.11 -15.92 -7.96
N ASP A 244 -8.35 -16.37 -7.84
CA ASP A 244 -9.12 -16.91 -8.98
C ASP A 244 -9.40 -15.83 -10.03
N TRP A 245 -9.61 -14.58 -9.61
CA TRP A 245 -9.76 -13.48 -10.54
C TRP A 245 -8.45 -13.22 -11.31
N LEU A 246 -7.28 -13.26 -10.66
CA LEU A 246 -5.98 -13.12 -11.32
C LEU A 246 -5.76 -14.24 -12.34
N LEU A 247 -6.06 -15.48 -11.99
CA LEU A 247 -6.00 -16.62 -12.92
C LEU A 247 -6.93 -16.41 -14.12
N SER A 248 -8.13 -15.86 -13.88
CA SER A 248 -9.10 -15.56 -14.96
C SER A 248 -8.62 -14.49 -15.96
N LEU A 249 -7.67 -13.65 -15.54
CA LEU A 249 -7.02 -12.65 -16.39
C LEU A 249 -5.81 -13.21 -17.16
N GLY A 250 -5.48 -14.49 -16.96
CA GLY A 250 -4.41 -15.17 -17.67
C GLY A 250 -3.05 -15.19 -16.97
N ILE A 251 -2.97 -14.75 -15.71
CA ILE A 251 -1.78 -14.97 -14.89
C ILE A 251 -1.68 -16.46 -14.61
N LYS A 252 -0.49 -17.03 -14.80
CA LYS A 252 -0.27 -18.46 -14.58
C LYS A 252 -0.05 -18.79 -13.12
N GLU A 253 -0.49 -19.98 -12.73
CA GLU A 253 -0.38 -20.44 -11.33
C GLU A 253 1.08 -20.57 -10.87
N ASP A 254 1.98 -20.98 -11.76
CA ASP A 254 3.42 -21.12 -11.49
C ASP A 254 4.18 -19.78 -11.44
N GLU A 255 3.55 -18.69 -11.89
CA GLU A 255 4.09 -17.33 -11.78
C GLU A 255 3.52 -16.55 -10.58
N MET A 256 2.67 -17.19 -9.76
CA MET A 256 1.99 -16.57 -8.63
C MET A 256 2.04 -17.48 -7.38
N ARG A 257 2.17 -16.90 -6.21
CA ARG A 257 2.08 -17.63 -4.94
C ARG A 257 1.36 -16.81 -3.86
N LEU A 258 0.74 -17.52 -2.93
CA LEU A 258 0.22 -16.95 -1.69
C LEU A 258 1.33 -17.00 -0.63
N ARG A 259 1.59 -15.87 0.02
CA ARG A 259 2.55 -15.74 1.12
C ARG A 259 1.82 -15.19 2.33
N ASP A 260 1.65 -16.02 3.33
CA ASP A 260 1.10 -15.57 4.61
C ASP A 260 2.20 -14.88 5.44
N HIS A 261 1.86 -13.76 6.07
CA HIS A 261 2.77 -13.07 6.98
C HIS A 261 2.92 -13.85 8.29
N SER A 262 4.13 -13.92 8.81
CA SER A 262 4.39 -14.44 10.16
C SER A 262 3.83 -13.48 11.23
N ALA A 263 3.72 -13.96 12.46
CA ALA A 263 3.21 -13.14 13.56
C ALA A 263 4.07 -11.86 13.80
N GLU A 264 5.37 -11.93 13.50
CA GLU A 264 6.33 -10.84 13.63
C GLU A 264 6.22 -9.81 12.50
N GLU A 265 5.71 -10.23 11.33
CA GLU A 265 5.51 -9.37 10.16
C GLU A 265 4.15 -8.66 10.17
N LEU A 266 3.19 -9.15 10.97
CA LEU A 266 1.86 -8.56 11.00
C LEU A 266 1.90 -7.12 11.50
N CYS A 267 1.22 -6.24 10.75
CA CYS A 267 0.93 -4.90 11.25
C CYS A 267 0.12 -4.98 12.55
N PHE A 268 0.32 -4.03 13.46
CA PHE A 268 -0.33 -3.98 14.77
C PHE A 268 -1.87 -3.97 14.74
N TYR A 269 -2.46 -3.64 13.61
CA TYR A 269 -3.91 -3.64 13.39
C TYR A 269 -4.42 -4.92 12.73
N SER A 270 -3.54 -5.81 12.26
CA SER A 270 -3.92 -6.98 11.46
C SER A 270 -3.88 -8.25 12.29
N LYS A 271 -4.94 -9.07 12.15
CA LYS A 271 -5.02 -10.42 12.70
C LYS A 271 -4.43 -11.47 11.76
N GLY A 272 -4.37 -11.17 10.48
CA GLY A 272 -3.80 -11.99 9.43
C GLY A 272 -3.61 -11.19 8.15
N THR A 273 -2.50 -11.41 7.46
CA THR A 273 -2.21 -10.81 6.15
C THR A 273 -1.66 -11.86 5.22
N THR A 274 -2.12 -11.84 3.97
CA THR A 274 -1.61 -12.68 2.89
C THR A 274 -1.31 -11.80 1.69
N ASP A 275 -0.09 -11.91 1.17
CA ASP A 275 0.25 -11.35 -0.13
C ASP A 275 0.00 -12.39 -1.22
N ILE A 276 -0.57 -11.93 -2.34
CA ILE A 276 -0.42 -12.65 -3.59
C ILE A 276 0.79 -12.06 -4.28
N GLU A 277 1.87 -12.82 -4.30
CA GLU A 277 3.11 -12.42 -4.96
C GLU A 277 3.14 -12.93 -6.40
N PHE A 278 3.74 -12.13 -7.27
CA PHE A 278 3.99 -12.46 -8.67
C PHE A 278 5.50 -12.54 -8.94
N LEU A 279 5.91 -13.42 -9.85
CA LEU A 279 7.30 -13.57 -10.24
C LEU A 279 7.68 -12.50 -11.28
N PHE A 280 8.05 -11.31 -10.78
CA PHE A 280 8.54 -10.23 -11.60
C PHE A 280 9.95 -10.52 -12.16
N PRO A 281 10.44 -9.74 -13.14
CA PRO A 281 11.81 -9.89 -13.65
C PRO A 281 12.93 -9.66 -12.63
N PHE A 282 12.61 -9.05 -11.49
CA PHE A 282 13.52 -8.81 -10.36
C PHE A 282 13.30 -9.79 -9.19
N GLY A 283 12.42 -10.77 -9.34
CA GLY A 283 12.09 -11.75 -8.32
C GLY A 283 10.63 -11.68 -7.87
N TRP A 284 10.30 -12.40 -6.80
CA TRP A 284 8.98 -12.38 -6.19
C TRP A 284 8.68 -11.00 -5.61
N GLY A 285 7.50 -10.49 -5.86
CA GLY A 285 7.02 -9.21 -5.34
C GLY A 285 5.52 -9.20 -5.15
N GLU A 286 5.05 -8.40 -4.22
CA GLU A 286 3.64 -8.23 -3.91
C GLU A 286 2.88 -7.68 -5.11
N LEU A 287 1.81 -8.37 -5.50
CA LEU A 287 0.85 -7.93 -6.50
C LEU A 287 -0.47 -7.52 -5.86
N TRP A 288 -0.82 -8.17 -4.77
CA TRP A 288 -2.06 -7.96 -4.03
C TRP A 288 -1.86 -8.25 -2.56
N GLY A 289 -2.31 -7.35 -1.69
CA GLY A 289 -2.42 -7.58 -0.26
C GLY A 289 -3.85 -7.92 0.14
N ILE A 290 -4.03 -8.87 1.04
CA ILE A 290 -5.31 -9.15 1.70
C ILE A 290 -5.04 -9.16 3.21
N ALA A 291 -5.68 -8.26 3.96
CA ALA A 291 -5.51 -8.14 5.40
C ALA A 291 -6.84 -8.26 6.15
N ASP A 292 -6.81 -8.95 7.29
CA ASP A 292 -7.86 -8.86 8.29
C ASP A 292 -7.49 -7.74 9.26
N ARG A 293 -8.09 -6.56 9.10
CA ARG A 293 -7.81 -5.33 9.86
C ARG A 293 -8.59 -5.25 11.17
N THR A 294 -9.39 -6.26 11.49
CA THR A 294 -10.28 -6.26 12.65
C THR A 294 -11.20 -5.03 12.68
N ASP A 295 -11.49 -4.47 13.83
CA ASP A 295 -12.28 -3.24 14.03
C ASP A 295 -11.39 -1.99 14.16
N TYR A 296 -10.08 -2.12 13.92
CA TYR A 296 -9.10 -1.10 14.27
C TYR A 296 -9.42 0.28 13.70
N ASP A 297 -9.58 0.40 12.38
CA ASP A 297 -9.76 1.70 11.72
C ASP A 297 -11.04 2.41 12.17
N LEU A 298 -12.16 1.70 12.20
CA LEU A 298 -13.45 2.26 12.64
C LEU A 298 -13.38 2.69 14.11
N THR A 299 -12.72 1.91 14.97
CA THR A 299 -12.48 2.24 16.37
C THR A 299 -11.63 3.50 16.52
N GLN A 300 -10.54 3.63 15.76
CA GLN A 300 -9.68 4.82 15.80
C GLN A 300 -10.43 6.06 15.32
N HIS A 301 -11.17 5.97 14.22
CA HIS A 301 -12.00 7.07 13.74
C HIS A 301 -13.09 7.47 14.75
N GLN A 302 -13.71 6.50 15.41
CA GLN A 302 -14.67 6.78 16.49
C GLN A 302 -14.01 7.53 17.65
N ASN A 303 -12.85 7.05 18.11
CA ASN A 303 -12.15 7.63 19.25
C ASN A 303 -11.67 9.08 18.98
N VAL A 304 -11.15 9.35 17.80
CA VAL A 304 -10.62 10.68 17.44
C VAL A 304 -11.74 11.65 17.08
N SER A 305 -12.78 11.20 16.37
CA SER A 305 -13.86 12.09 15.92
C SER A 305 -15.00 12.24 16.92
N GLY A 306 -15.15 11.31 17.87
CA GLY A 306 -16.30 11.22 18.76
C GLY A 306 -17.60 10.80 18.08
N GLN A 307 -17.55 10.39 16.80
CA GLN A 307 -18.74 9.95 16.05
C GLN A 307 -18.95 8.44 16.20
N ASP A 308 -20.21 8.02 16.35
CA ASP A 308 -20.58 6.59 16.45
C ASP A 308 -20.32 5.86 15.12
N MET A 309 -19.33 4.95 15.10
CA MET A 309 -18.99 4.11 13.96
C MET A 309 -19.54 2.68 14.07
N THR A 310 -20.40 2.40 15.06
CA THR A 310 -21.01 1.08 15.23
C THR A 310 -22.04 0.78 14.14
N TYR A 311 -22.19 -0.47 13.81
CA TYR A 311 -23.33 -1.00 13.04
C TYR A 311 -24.41 -1.52 14.02
N PHE A 312 -25.67 -1.22 13.72
CA PHE A 312 -26.80 -1.82 14.45
C PHE A 312 -27.39 -2.96 13.63
N ASP A 313 -27.30 -4.17 14.15
CA ASP A 313 -27.93 -5.35 13.56
C ASP A 313 -29.39 -5.44 14.07
N ASP A 314 -30.33 -5.09 13.21
CA ASP A 314 -31.75 -5.11 13.50
C ASP A 314 -32.33 -6.53 13.72
N THR A 315 -31.62 -7.57 13.23
CA THR A 315 -32.07 -8.97 13.42
C THR A 315 -31.66 -9.52 14.79
N LYS A 316 -30.55 -9.05 15.34
CA LYS A 316 -30.03 -9.46 16.65
C LYS A 316 -30.39 -8.46 17.76
N GLY A 317 -30.72 -7.22 17.39
CA GLY A 317 -30.96 -6.13 18.33
C GLY A 317 -29.67 -5.63 19.01
N GLU A 318 -28.51 -5.84 18.40
CA GLU A 318 -27.19 -5.55 18.96
C GLU A 318 -26.43 -4.50 18.15
N LYS A 319 -25.54 -3.79 18.82
CA LYS A 319 -24.58 -2.87 18.19
C LYS A 319 -23.15 -3.41 18.33
N TYR A 320 -22.39 -3.33 17.27
CA TYR A 320 -20.96 -3.66 17.27
C TYR A 320 -20.20 -2.82 16.25
N ILE A 321 -18.89 -2.69 16.40
CA ILE A 321 -18.01 -2.18 15.36
C ILE A 321 -17.66 -3.34 14.44
N PRO A 322 -17.91 -3.25 13.13
CA PRO A 322 -17.61 -4.33 12.20
C PRO A 322 -16.12 -4.61 12.09
N TYR A 323 -15.77 -5.87 11.83
CA TYR A 323 -14.44 -6.24 11.39
C TYR A 323 -14.30 -6.02 9.90
N VAL A 324 -13.07 -5.84 9.42
CA VAL A 324 -12.79 -5.43 8.04
C VAL A 324 -11.77 -6.36 7.40
N ILE A 325 -12.12 -6.86 6.22
CA ILE A 325 -11.16 -7.53 5.32
C ILE A 325 -10.84 -6.60 4.16
N GLU A 326 -9.56 -6.35 3.95
CA GLU A 326 -9.01 -5.42 2.97
C GLU A 326 -8.30 -6.16 1.84
N PRO A 327 -8.91 -6.42 0.69
CA PRO A 327 -8.18 -6.74 -0.53
C PRO A 327 -7.75 -5.47 -1.25
N VAL A 328 -6.44 -5.27 -1.42
CA VAL A 328 -5.86 -4.10 -2.10
C VAL A 328 -4.87 -4.51 -3.19
N SER A 329 -4.92 -3.84 -4.34
CA SER A 329 -3.97 -4.02 -5.44
C SER A 329 -3.65 -2.69 -6.11
N TYR A 330 -2.56 -2.68 -6.86
CA TYR A 330 -2.05 -1.49 -7.54
C TYR A 330 -2.21 -1.62 -9.04
N THR A 331 -2.78 -0.60 -9.71
CA THR A 331 -3.03 -0.66 -11.16
C THR A 331 -1.76 -0.72 -11.99
N HIS A 332 -0.67 -0.12 -11.50
CA HIS A 332 0.59 -0.02 -12.20
C HIS A 332 1.43 -1.31 -12.17
N LEU A 333 1.24 -2.17 -11.17
CA LEU A 333 1.96 -3.45 -11.08
C LEU A 333 1.59 -4.38 -12.25
N ARG A 334 0.36 -4.33 -12.72
CA ARG A 334 -0.14 -5.18 -13.82
C ARG A 334 0.43 -4.81 -15.19
N ALA A 335 0.94 -3.60 -15.38
CA ALA A 335 1.58 -3.22 -16.63
C ALA A 335 2.84 -4.06 -16.94
N HIS A 336 3.48 -4.62 -15.93
CA HIS A 336 4.62 -5.53 -16.09
C HIS A 336 4.24 -6.91 -16.62
N GLU A 337 3.05 -7.41 -16.29
CA GLU A 337 2.60 -8.77 -16.61
C GLU A 337 2.21 -8.91 -18.09
N THR A 338 1.66 -7.86 -18.68
CA THR A 338 1.11 -7.90 -20.05
C THR A 338 2.14 -7.60 -21.14
N LEU A 339 3.36 -7.20 -20.75
CA LEU A 339 4.47 -6.96 -21.69
C LEU A 339 5.40 -8.17 -21.87
N ARG A 340 5.09 -9.30 -21.23
CA ARG A 340 5.71 -10.59 -21.50
C ARG A 340 4.96 -11.27 -22.63
#